data_4504437ff5b612cf052d4f23535b4a53
#
_entry.id   4504437ff5b612cf052d4f23535b4a53
#
_cell.length_a   1.000
_cell.length_b   1.000
_cell.length_c   1.000
_cell.angle_alpha   90.00
_cell.angle_beta   90.00
_cell.angle_gamma   90.00
#
_symmetry.space_group_name_H-M   'P 1'
#
loop_
_entity.id
_entity.type
_entity.pdbx_description
1 polymer ?
#
loop_
_entity_poly.entity_id
_entity_poly.type
_entity_poly.pdbx_seq_one_letter_code
_entity_poly.pdbx_strand_id
1 'polypeptide(L)'
;MIHAEKLVYEYDKRDEEGNVIGTKRAIDGVDIDVPQGSFVAVLGHNGSGKSTLAKHMNAILIPTGGTVWVDGQDTKDPENLWDVRKSAGMVFQNPDNQLIGNIVEEDVAFGPENMGIPTDDIWKRVNDSLEKVGMTAYRYQSPNKLSGGQKQRVAIAGVMAMRPRCIILDEPTAMLDPNGRKEVLEAVRELNRKEKVTVILITHYMEEVIHADRVYVMDSGNVVMQGNPKEIFSQVDTLKAYGLDVPQVTLLAYELKKSGVDVPDGILTTEELVSALCQSN
;
A
#
# COMPACT_ATOMS: atom_id res chain seq x y z
N MET A 1 -13.91 -5.88 2.60
CA MET A 1 -12.79 -6.56 1.89
C MET A 1 -11.78 -7.12 2.89
N ILE A 2 -11.15 -6.28 3.68
CA ILE A 2 -10.25 -6.71 4.76
C ILE A 2 -10.76 -6.14 6.08
N HIS A 3 -10.82 -6.98 7.11
CA HIS A 3 -11.25 -6.62 8.44
C HIS A 3 -10.30 -7.24 9.45
N ALA A 4 -9.83 -6.47 10.42
CA ALA A 4 -9.02 -6.97 11.52
C ALA A 4 -9.59 -6.48 12.85
N GLU A 5 -9.68 -7.40 13.81
CA GLU A 5 -10.14 -7.13 15.16
C GLU A 5 -9.07 -7.51 16.18
N LYS A 6 -8.65 -6.52 16.98
CA LYS A 6 -7.68 -6.66 18.08
C LYS A 6 -6.44 -7.43 17.64
N LEU A 7 -5.98 -7.17 16.41
CA LEU A 7 -4.81 -7.84 15.83
C LEU A 7 -3.59 -7.62 16.70
N VAL A 8 -2.97 -8.69 17.14
CA VAL A 8 -1.69 -8.71 17.84
C VAL A 8 -0.71 -9.59 17.10
N TYR A 9 0.53 -9.14 17.01
CA TYR A 9 1.61 -9.96 16.47
C TYR A 9 2.94 -9.72 17.19
N GLU A 10 3.59 -10.81 17.54
CA GLU A 10 4.89 -10.83 18.22
C GLU A 10 5.90 -11.64 17.39
N TYR A 11 7.07 -11.03 17.14
CA TYR A 11 8.21 -11.73 16.57
C TYR A 11 9.03 -12.38 17.66
N ASP A 12 9.49 -13.62 17.44
CA ASP A 12 10.50 -14.25 18.29
C ASP A 12 11.82 -13.48 18.18
N LYS A 13 12.40 -13.13 19.33
CA LYS A 13 13.80 -12.73 19.40
C LYS A 13 14.65 -14.00 19.58
N ARG A 14 15.64 -14.20 18.71
CA ARG A 14 16.53 -15.34 18.73
C ARG A 14 17.95 -14.87 19.03
N ASP A 15 18.71 -15.67 19.75
CA ASP A 15 20.14 -15.50 19.95
C ASP A 15 20.93 -15.97 18.69
N GLU A 16 22.26 -15.85 18.73
CA GLU A 16 23.15 -16.27 17.64
C GLU A 16 23.09 -17.80 17.38
N GLU A 17 22.64 -18.59 18.35
CA GLU A 17 22.45 -20.03 18.26
C GLU A 17 21.07 -20.42 17.74
N GLY A 18 20.17 -19.44 17.54
CA GLY A 18 18.80 -19.64 17.05
C GLY A 18 17.76 -19.94 18.12
N ASN A 19 18.11 -19.93 19.43
CA ASN A 19 17.18 -20.14 20.52
C ASN A 19 16.31 -18.91 20.74
N VAL A 20 15.04 -19.12 21.06
CA VAL A 20 14.11 -18.03 21.40
C VAL A 20 14.45 -17.48 22.78
N ILE A 21 14.87 -16.21 22.84
CA ILE A 21 15.25 -15.50 24.08
C ILE A 21 14.20 -14.49 24.53
N GLY A 22 13.08 -14.38 23.82
CA GLY A 22 11.97 -13.47 24.13
C GLY A 22 11.14 -13.15 22.90
N THR A 23 10.19 -12.24 23.04
CA THR A 23 9.36 -11.74 21.94
C THR A 23 9.49 -10.22 21.78
N LYS A 24 9.17 -9.74 20.60
CA LYS A 24 9.02 -8.31 20.28
C LYS A 24 7.65 -8.10 19.67
N ARG A 25 6.78 -7.41 20.38
CA ARG A 25 5.46 -7.04 19.87
C ARG A 25 5.61 -6.01 18.76
N ALA A 26 5.07 -6.33 17.59
CA ALA A 26 5.13 -5.49 16.40
C ALA A 26 3.77 -4.89 16.03
N ILE A 27 2.69 -5.55 16.44
CA ILE A 27 1.30 -5.07 16.34
C ILE A 27 0.64 -5.30 17.68
N ASP A 28 -0.12 -4.31 18.18
CA ASP A 28 -0.70 -4.33 19.52
C ASP A 28 -2.18 -3.89 19.52
N GLY A 29 -3.08 -4.82 19.26
CA GLY A 29 -4.52 -4.61 19.35
C GLY A 29 -5.09 -3.74 18.22
N VAL A 30 -4.58 -3.87 16.99
CA VAL A 30 -5.02 -3.06 15.85
C VAL A 30 -6.38 -3.52 15.34
N ASP A 31 -7.29 -2.54 15.19
CA ASP A 31 -8.56 -2.66 14.49
C ASP A 31 -8.48 -1.91 13.16
N ILE A 32 -8.82 -2.58 12.06
CA ILE A 32 -8.83 -1.98 10.71
C ILE A 32 -10.02 -2.50 9.92
N ASP A 33 -10.65 -1.62 9.14
CA ASP A 33 -11.68 -1.98 8.18
C ASP A 33 -11.40 -1.35 6.82
N VAL A 34 -11.31 -2.20 5.79
CA VAL A 34 -11.03 -1.80 4.40
C VAL A 34 -12.22 -2.23 3.53
N PRO A 35 -13.09 -1.29 3.16
CA PRO A 35 -14.20 -1.57 2.25
C PRO A 35 -13.73 -2.04 0.88
N GLN A 36 -14.56 -2.82 0.19
CA GLN A 36 -14.25 -3.23 -1.18
C GLN A 36 -14.28 -2.02 -2.14
N GLY A 37 -13.29 -1.95 -3.03
CA GLY A 37 -13.15 -0.90 -4.03
C GLY A 37 -12.61 0.42 -3.48
N SER A 38 -12.32 0.52 -2.16
CA SER A 38 -11.72 1.71 -1.58
C SER A 38 -10.23 1.80 -1.83
N PHE A 39 -9.70 3.02 -1.80
CA PHE A 39 -8.28 3.32 -1.74
C PHE A 39 -7.93 3.72 -0.30
N VAL A 40 -7.27 2.83 0.43
CA VAL A 40 -6.89 3.04 1.84
C VAL A 40 -5.38 3.22 1.93
N ALA A 41 -4.93 4.19 2.72
CA ALA A 41 -3.53 4.41 3.00
C ALA A 41 -3.18 4.08 4.45
N VAL A 42 -1.99 3.53 4.67
CA VAL A 42 -1.40 3.30 6.00
C VAL A 42 -0.12 4.11 6.10
N LEU A 43 -0.12 5.13 6.94
CA LEU A 43 1.01 6.00 7.25
C LEU A 43 1.68 5.61 8.56
N GLY A 44 2.95 5.96 8.71
CA GLY A 44 3.72 5.81 9.93
C GLY A 44 5.22 5.89 9.66
N HIS A 45 6.01 6.16 10.69
CA HIS A 45 7.47 6.15 10.57
C HIS A 45 8.01 4.72 10.42
N ASN A 46 9.30 4.58 10.11
CA ASN A 46 9.95 3.28 9.98
C ASN A 46 9.92 2.52 11.32
N GLY A 47 9.50 1.26 11.27
CA GLY A 47 9.36 0.43 12.47
C GLY A 47 8.03 0.58 13.22
N SER A 48 7.07 1.38 12.74
CA SER A 48 5.73 1.53 13.36
C SER A 48 4.82 0.30 13.22
N GLY A 49 5.20 -0.71 12.41
CA GLY A 49 4.42 -1.95 12.23
C GLY A 49 3.70 -2.08 10.89
N LYS A 50 3.77 -1.10 9.98
CA LYS A 50 3.03 -1.07 8.70
C LYS A 50 3.24 -2.32 7.83
N SER A 51 4.49 -2.68 7.55
CA SER A 51 4.80 -3.86 6.73
C SER A 51 4.41 -5.17 7.42
N THR A 52 4.42 -5.21 8.77
CA THR A 52 3.90 -6.34 9.53
C THR A 52 2.38 -6.43 9.36
N LEU A 53 1.66 -5.31 9.46
CA LEU A 53 0.22 -5.25 9.21
C LEU A 53 -0.11 -5.70 7.79
N ALA A 54 0.62 -5.21 6.77
CA ALA A 54 0.44 -5.62 5.38
C ALA A 54 0.52 -7.14 5.18
N LYS A 55 1.52 -7.77 5.80
CA LYS A 55 1.74 -9.22 5.71
C LYS A 55 0.62 -10.06 6.35
N HIS A 56 -0.12 -9.51 7.31
CA HIS A 56 -1.32 -10.16 7.85
C HIS A 56 -2.51 -10.07 6.89
N MET A 57 -2.61 -8.97 6.13
CA MET A 57 -3.68 -8.78 5.15
C MET A 57 -3.60 -9.70 3.92
N ASN A 58 -2.46 -10.38 3.73
CA ASN A 58 -2.26 -11.41 2.69
C ASN A 58 -1.97 -12.79 3.28
N ALA A 59 -2.13 -12.98 4.60
CA ALA A 59 -1.81 -14.21 5.32
C ALA A 59 -0.37 -14.73 5.07
N ILE A 60 0.60 -13.84 4.88
CA ILE A 60 2.04 -14.16 4.95
C ILE A 60 2.44 -14.36 6.41
N LEU A 61 1.87 -13.54 7.31
CA LEU A 61 1.96 -13.71 8.75
C LEU A 61 0.58 -14.04 9.30
N ILE A 62 0.55 -14.93 10.28
CA ILE A 62 -0.67 -15.34 10.98
C ILE A 62 -0.71 -14.62 12.34
N PRO A 63 -1.85 -14.02 12.72
CA PRO A 63 -1.98 -13.32 14.00
C PRO A 63 -1.63 -14.18 15.22
N THR A 64 -0.84 -13.65 16.16
CA THR A 64 -0.61 -14.27 17.46
C THR A 64 -1.79 -14.01 18.43
N GLY A 65 -2.55 -12.93 18.20
CA GLY A 65 -3.80 -12.59 18.89
C GLY A 65 -4.73 -11.79 18.00
N GLY A 66 -6.02 -11.73 18.34
CA GLY A 66 -7.05 -11.13 17.49
C GLY A 66 -7.30 -11.94 16.22
N THR A 67 -8.01 -11.40 15.25
CA THR A 67 -8.34 -12.10 14.00
C THR A 67 -8.29 -11.14 12.81
N VAL A 68 -7.88 -11.66 11.64
CA VAL A 68 -7.93 -10.95 10.36
C VAL A 68 -8.76 -11.76 9.37
N TRP A 69 -9.72 -11.11 8.76
CA TRP A 69 -10.52 -11.68 7.67
C TRP A 69 -10.20 -10.96 6.36
N VAL A 70 -10.05 -11.74 5.32
CA VAL A 70 -9.85 -11.26 3.94
C VAL A 70 -10.95 -11.87 3.08
N ASP A 71 -11.76 -11.01 2.47
CA ASP A 71 -12.93 -11.44 1.69
C ASP A 71 -13.86 -12.41 2.45
N GLY A 72 -13.98 -12.18 3.78
CA GLY A 72 -14.79 -13.02 4.68
C GLY A 72 -14.10 -14.28 5.17
N GLN A 73 -12.88 -14.59 4.71
CA GLN A 73 -12.10 -15.78 5.10
C GLN A 73 -11.18 -15.46 6.28
N ASP A 74 -11.21 -16.24 7.36
CA ASP A 74 -10.29 -16.14 8.48
C ASP A 74 -8.88 -16.55 8.05
N THR A 75 -7.88 -15.68 8.24
CA THR A 75 -6.49 -15.95 7.87
C THR A 75 -5.81 -16.98 8.77
N LYS A 76 -6.38 -17.33 9.91
CA LYS A 76 -5.87 -18.38 10.81
C LYS A 76 -6.22 -19.79 10.35
N ASP A 77 -7.26 -19.94 9.54
CA ASP A 77 -7.67 -21.23 9.00
C ASP A 77 -6.76 -21.61 7.83
N PRO A 78 -5.98 -22.70 7.94
CA PRO A 78 -5.08 -23.14 6.87
C PRO A 78 -5.80 -23.46 5.56
N GLU A 79 -7.07 -23.88 5.61
CA GLU A 79 -7.86 -24.19 4.42
C GLU A 79 -8.18 -22.93 3.60
N ASN A 80 -8.24 -21.77 4.24
CA ASN A 80 -8.55 -20.48 3.60
C ASN A 80 -7.32 -19.81 2.96
N LEU A 81 -6.09 -20.20 3.30
CA LEU A 81 -4.88 -19.48 2.93
C LEU A 81 -4.72 -19.24 1.44
N TRP A 82 -5.13 -20.23 0.62
CA TRP A 82 -5.04 -20.10 -0.82
C TRP A 82 -6.04 -19.07 -1.37
N ASP A 83 -7.25 -19.06 -0.88
CA ASP A 83 -8.30 -18.12 -1.31
C ASP A 83 -8.02 -16.71 -0.80
N VAL A 84 -7.47 -16.55 0.42
CA VAL A 84 -6.98 -15.29 0.94
C VAL A 84 -5.91 -14.70 0.00
N ARG A 85 -4.89 -15.48 -0.38
CA ARG A 85 -3.80 -15.03 -1.25
C ARG A 85 -4.22 -14.73 -2.68
N LYS A 86 -5.25 -15.41 -3.18
CA LYS A 86 -5.88 -15.07 -4.46
C LYS A 86 -6.64 -13.76 -4.38
N SER A 87 -7.36 -13.53 -3.28
CA SER A 87 -8.22 -12.35 -3.10
C SER A 87 -7.41 -11.08 -2.81
N ALA A 88 -6.29 -11.18 -2.09
CA ALA A 88 -5.44 -10.05 -1.72
C ALA A 88 -3.99 -10.29 -2.18
N GLY A 89 -3.62 -9.72 -3.31
CA GLY A 89 -2.25 -9.77 -3.83
C GLY A 89 -1.35 -8.74 -3.16
N MET A 90 -0.07 -9.05 -2.97
CA MET A 90 0.90 -8.16 -2.33
C MET A 90 2.06 -7.83 -3.27
N VAL A 91 2.43 -6.55 -3.30
CA VAL A 91 3.63 -6.03 -3.96
C VAL A 91 4.58 -5.51 -2.89
N PHE A 92 5.83 -5.97 -2.92
CA PHE A 92 6.84 -5.62 -1.94
C PHE A 92 7.60 -4.36 -2.31
N GLN A 93 8.29 -3.79 -1.32
CA GLN A 93 9.07 -2.57 -1.44
C GLN A 93 10.17 -2.64 -2.53
N ASN A 94 10.89 -3.76 -2.60
CA ASN A 94 11.95 -3.96 -3.57
C ASN A 94 11.50 -4.90 -4.69
N PRO A 95 11.28 -4.39 -5.93
CA PRO A 95 10.86 -5.21 -7.05
C PRO A 95 11.93 -6.23 -7.49
N ASP A 96 13.22 -5.98 -7.23
CA ASP A 96 14.29 -6.93 -7.58
C ASP A 96 14.18 -8.24 -6.78
N ASN A 97 13.57 -8.22 -5.62
CA ASN A 97 13.31 -9.41 -4.81
C ASN A 97 12.03 -10.15 -5.22
N GLN A 98 11.22 -9.56 -6.09
CA GLN A 98 9.93 -10.09 -6.51
C GLN A 98 9.95 -10.63 -7.93
N LEU A 99 10.69 -9.97 -8.84
CA LEU A 99 10.79 -10.37 -10.25
C LEU A 99 11.78 -11.54 -10.39
N ILE A 100 11.31 -12.67 -10.90
CA ILE A 100 12.06 -13.91 -11.05
C ILE A 100 12.19 -14.40 -12.49
N GLY A 101 11.32 -13.90 -13.39
CA GLY A 101 11.30 -14.25 -14.82
C GLY A 101 12.51 -13.72 -15.59
N ASN A 102 12.91 -14.43 -16.64
CA ASN A 102 13.98 -13.96 -17.54
C ASN A 102 13.50 -12.83 -18.45
N ILE A 103 12.23 -12.84 -18.80
CA ILE A 103 11.56 -11.79 -19.56
C ILE A 103 10.26 -11.38 -18.84
N VAL A 104 9.81 -10.14 -19.10
CA VAL A 104 8.67 -9.52 -18.41
C VAL A 104 7.39 -10.36 -18.52
N GLU A 105 7.06 -10.88 -19.71
CA GLU A 105 5.81 -11.64 -19.86
C GLU A 105 5.79 -12.95 -19.08
N GLU A 106 6.93 -13.63 -18.95
CA GLU A 106 7.05 -14.86 -18.15
C GLU A 106 6.86 -14.55 -16.66
N ASP A 107 7.43 -13.44 -16.20
CA ASP A 107 7.26 -13.01 -14.81
C ASP A 107 5.79 -12.70 -14.48
N VAL A 108 5.09 -11.99 -15.37
CA VAL A 108 3.66 -11.67 -15.21
C VAL A 108 2.79 -12.93 -15.33
N ALA A 109 3.18 -13.92 -16.11
CA ALA A 109 2.46 -15.20 -16.27
C ALA A 109 2.60 -16.10 -15.04
N PHE A 110 3.66 -15.96 -14.25
CA PHE A 110 4.01 -16.86 -13.15
C PHE A 110 2.88 -17.06 -12.12
N GLY A 111 2.21 -15.97 -11.71
CA GLY A 111 1.08 -16.04 -10.79
C GLY A 111 -0.11 -16.86 -11.34
N PRO A 112 -0.64 -16.51 -12.51
CA PRO A 112 -1.69 -17.30 -13.18
C PRO A 112 -1.33 -18.77 -13.45
N GLU A 113 -0.07 -19.07 -13.81
CA GLU A 113 0.41 -20.45 -13.99
C GLU A 113 0.30 -21.25 -12.70
N ASN A 114 0.76 -20.70 -11.58
CA ASN A 114 0.65 -21.34 -10.27
C ASN A 114 -0.82 -21.52 -9.80
N MET A 115 -1.73 -20.72 -10.33
CA MET A 115 -3.17 -20.87 -10.09
C MET A 115 -3.82 -21.93 -10.98
N GLY A 116 -3.08 -22.57 -11.90
CA GLY A 116 -3.61 -23.57 -12.83
C GLY A 116 -4.55 -23.00 -13.89
N ILE A 117 -4.38 -21.72 -14.25
CA ILE A 117 -5.20 -21.08 -15.29
C ILE A 117 -4.83 -21.67 -16.65
N PRO A 118 -5.80 -21.93 -17.56
CA PRO A 118 -5.52 -22.40 -18.92
C PRO A 118 -4.59 -21.42 -19.69
N THR A 119 -3.68 -21.97 -20.49
CA THR A 119 -2.63 -21.18 -21.19
C THR A 119 -3.20 -20.01 -22.00
N ASP A 120 -4.29 -20.21 -22.75
CA ASP A 120 -4.90 -19.16 -23.55
C ASP A 120 -5.43 -17.99 -22.70
N ASP A 121 -5.91 -18.28 -21.49
CA ASP A 121 -6.39 -17.28 -20.55
C ASP A 121 -5.23 -16.60 -19.81
N ILE A 122 -4.12 -17.30 -19.58
CA ILE A 122 -2.89 -16.70 -19.03
C ILE A 122 -2.44 -15.56 -19.93
N TRP A 123 -2.28 -15.82 -21.24
CA TRP A 123 -1.79 -14.79 -22.16
C TRP A 123 -2.75 -13.60 -22.31
N LYS A 124 -4.06 -13.81 -22.23
CA LYS A 124 -5.04 -12.72 -22.18
C LYS A 124 -4.83 -11.87 -20.92
N ARG A 125 -4.65 -12.50 -19.74
CA ARG A 125 -4.41 -11.78 -18.47
C ARG A 125 -3.08 -11.04 -18.47
N VAL A 126 -2.01 -11.62 -19.01
CA VAL A 126 -0.69 -10.99 -19.17
C VAL A 126 -0.80 -9.73 -20.03
N ASN A 127 -1.43 -9.84 -21.21
CA ASN A 127 -1.63 -8.70 -22.10
C ASN A 127 -2.40 -7.57 -21.43
N ASP A 128 -3.56 -7.88 -20.85
CA ASP A 128 -4.43 -6.96 -20.14
C ASP A 128 -3.69 -6.27 -18.96
N SER A 129 -2.94 -7.03 -18.18
CA SER A 129 -2.22 -6.47 -17.03
C SER A 129 -1.05 -5.57 -17.44
N LEU A 130 -0.28 -5.95 -18.47
CA LEU A 130 0.82 -5.12 -19.00
C LEU A 130 0.29 -3.82 -19.63
N GLU A 131 -0.85 -3.88 -20.33
CA GLU A 131 -1.51 -2.70 -20.88
C GLU A 131 -1.93 -1.71 -19.79
N LYS A 132 -2.59 -2.21 -18.73
CA LYS A 132 -3.08 -1.41 -17.60
C LYS A 132 -1.98 -0.64 -16.85
N VAL A 133 -0.77 -1.19 -16.79
CA VAL A 133 0.38 -0.52 -16.16
C VAL A 133 1.33 0.16 -17.17
N GLY A 134 0.97 0.21 -18.45
CA GLY A 134 1.76 0.86 -19.51
C GLY A 134 3.09 0.16 -19.82
N MET A 135 3.15 -1.17 -19.69
CA MET A 135 4.37 -1.96 -19.87
C MET A 135 4.38 -2.87 -21.09
N THR A 136 3.40 -2.78 -21.99
CA THR A 136 3.27 -3.61 -23.19
C THR A 136 4.51 -3.57 -24.08
N ALA A 137 5.14 -2.39 -24.26
CA ALA A 137 6.34 -2.22 -25.09
C ALA A 137 7.59 -2.96 -24.54
N TYR A 138 7.56 -3.32 -23.26
CA TYR A 138 8.67 -3.98 -22.55
C TYR A 138 8.46 -5.49 -22.38
N ARG A 139 7.38 -6.03 -22.92
CA ARG A 139 6.93 -7.41 -22.76
C ARG A 139 8.02 -8.46 -22.91
N TYR A 140 8.86 -8.33 -23.94
CA TYR A 140 9.92 -9.27 -24.29
C TYR A 140 11.31 -8.88 -23.75
N GLN A 141 11.37 -7.84 -22.91
CA GLN A 141 12.64 -7.42 -22.32
C GLN A 141 12.93 -8.19 -21.03
N SER A 142 14.23 -8.29 -20.71
CA SER A 142 14.65 -8.77 -19.41
C SER A 142 14.37 -7.74 -18.33
N PRO A 143 13.80 -8.13 -17.16
CA PRO A 143 13.59 -7.22 -16.02
C PRO A 143 14.85 -6.45 -15.61
N ASN A 144 16.05 -7.06 -15.79
CA ASN A 144 17.32 -6.42 -15.45
C ASN A 144 17.67 -5.18 -16.30
N LYS A 145 16.99 -4.98 -17.43
CA LYS A 145 17.14 -3.80 -18.31
C LYS A 145 16.15 -2.68 -18.01
N LEU A 146 15.25 -2.89 -17.07
CA LEU A 146 14.21 -1.95 -16.71
C LEU A 146 14.67 -0.97 -15.62
N SER A 147 14.13 0.25 -15.64
CA SER A 147 14.25 1.18 -14.51
C SER A 147 13.50 0.66 -13.27
N GLY A 148 13.80 1.18 -12.09
CA GLY A 148 13.10 0.80 -10.85
C GLY A 148 11.58 0.97 -10.96
N GLY A 149 11.09 2.10 -11.50
CA GLY A 149 9.67 2.34 -11.72
C GLY A 149 9.02 1.37 -12.72
N GLN A 150 9.76 1.01 -13.78
CA GLN A 150 9.30 -0.02 -14.73
C GLN A 150 9.21 -1.40 -14.08
N LYS A 151 10.23 -1.80 -13.29
CA LYS A 151 10.22 -3.05 -12.52
C LYS A 151 9.03 -3.11 -11.57
N GLN A 152 8.76 -2.02 -10.86
CA GLN A 152 7.63 -1.93 -9.94
C GLN A 152 6.28 -2.08 -10.67
N ARG A 153 6.12 -1.46 -11.83
CA ARG A 153 4.91 -1.64 -12.65
C ARG A 153 4.77 -3.07 -13.18
N VAL A 154 5.86 -3.74 -13.52
CA VAL A 154 5.84 -5.18 -13.87
C VAL A 154 5.41 -6.03 -12.67
N ALA A 155 5.94 -5.76 -11.47
CA ALA A 155 5.53 -6.46 -10.26
C ALA A 155 4.03 -6.26 -9.97
N ILE A 156 3.50 -5.06 -10.16
CA ILE A 156 2.06 -4.77 -10.08
C ILE A 156 1.29 -5.56 -11.14
N ALA A 157 1.78 -5.61 -12.40
CA ALA A 157 1.14 -6.38 -13.46
C ALA A 157 1.06 -7.88 -13.14
N GLY A 158 2.14 -8.46 -12.56
CA GLY A 158 2.18 -9.86 -12.12
C GLY A 158 1.11 -10.17 -11.08
N VAL A 159 0.94 -9.29 -10.11
CA VAL A 159 -0.13 -9.41 -9.11
C VAL A 159 -1.51 -9.25 -9.78
N MET A 160 -1.68 -8.25 -10.66
CA MET A 160 -2.96 -8.01 -11.33
C MET A 160 -3.38 -9.12 -12.29
N ALA A 161 -2.43 -9.86 -12.89
CA ALA A 161 -2.72 -11.01 -13.74
C ALA A 161 -3.43 -12.15 -12.99
N MET A 162 -3.27 -12.23 -11.68
CA MET A 162 -4.03 -13.15 -10.83
C MET A 162 -5.50 -12.72 -10.64
N ARG A 163 -5.85 -11.47 -11.01
CA ARG A 163 -7.18 -10.84 -10.82
C ARG A 163 -7.61 -10.79 -9.35
N PRO A 164 -6.79 -10.23 -8.45
CA PRO A 164 -7.16 -10.11 -7.05
C PRO A 164 -8.27 -9.07 -6.87
N ARG A 165 -9.02 -9.16 -5.77
CA ARG A 165 -10.01 -8.15 -5.35
C ARG A 165 -9.37 -6.98 -4.60
N CYS A 166 -8.17 -7.21 -4.04
CA CYS A 166 -7.38 -6.22 -3.32
C CYS A 166 -5.91 -6.33 -3.73
N ILE A 167 -5.24 -5.19 -3.86
CA ILE A 167 -3.78 -5.10 -3.99
C ILE A 167 -3.22 -4.35 -2.78
N ILE A 168 -2.23 -4.95 -2.14
CA ILE A 168 -1.50 -4.39 -1.01
C ILE A 168 -0.12 -3.98 -1.50
N LEU A 169 0.22 -2.72 -1.35
CA LEU A 169 1.46 -2.13 -1.85
C LEU A 169 2.30 -1.68 -0.65
N ASP A 170 3.37 -2.43 -0.34
CA ASP A 170 4.25 -2.12 0.78
C ASP A 170 5.40 -1.23 0.32
N GLU A 171 5.28 0.08 0.55
CA GLU A 171 6.22 1.13 0.15
C GLU A 171 6.67 1.06 -1.33
N PRO A 172 5.72 0.99 -2.30
CA PRO A 172 6.04 0.65 -3.69
C PRO A 172 6.89 1.71 -4.40
N THR A 173 7.07 2.87 -3.80
CA THR A 173 7.74 4.03 -4.40
C THR A 173 9.04 4.42 -3.70
N ALA A 174 9.38 3.75 -2.59
CA ALA A 174 10.49 4.15 -1.72
C ALA A 174 11.86 4.16 -2.43
N MET A 175 12.05 3.30 -3.44
CA MET A 175 13.31 3.16 -4.19
C MET A 175 13.27 3.84 -5.57
N LEU A 176 12.26 4.68 -5.83
CA LEU A 176 12.04 5.28 -7.14
C LEU A 176 12.42 6.75 -7.18
N ASP A 177 12.86 7.19 -8.35
CA ASP A 177 12.99 8.61 -8.66
C ASP A 177 11.60 9.30 -8.75
N PRO A 178 11.51 10.62 -8.75
CA PRO A 178 10.23 11.32 -8.72
C PRO A 178 9.30 10.97 -9.89
N ASN A 179 9.85 10.73 -11.09
CA ASN A 179 9.06 10.38 -12.26
C ASN A 179 8.50 8.95 -12.14
N GLY A 180 9.34 7.98 -11.78
CA GLY A 180 8.93 6.60 -11.55
C GLY A 180 7.88 6.48 -10.44
N ARG A 181 8.01 7.28 -9.36
CA ARG A 181 7.01 7.37 -8.30
C ARG A 181 5.65 7.83 -8.84
N LYS A 182 5.63 8.92 -9.61
CA LYS A 182 4.40 9.44 -10.21
C LYS A 182 3.73 8.40 -11.12
N GLU A 183 4.50 7.76 -12.01
CA GLU A 183 3.99 6.74 -12.93
C GLU A 183 3.37 5.54 -12.21
N VAL A 184 4.02 5.05 -11.13
CA VAL A 184 3.48 3.93 -10.32
C VAL A 184 2.18 4.34 -9.62
N LEU A 185 2.14 5.53 -8.99
CA LEU A 185 0.94 6.01 -8.30
C LEU A 185 -0.23 6.26 -9.26
N GLU A 186 0.04 6.78 -10.46
CA GLU A 186 -0.98 6.96 -11.50
C GLU A 186 -1.55 5.61 -11.93
N ALA A 187 -0.71 4.61 -12.20
CA ALA A 187 -1.15 3.26 -12.55
C ALA A 187 -2.03 2.65 -11.45
N VAL A 188 -1.61 2.75 -10.19
CA VAL A 188 -2.37 2.24 -9.03
C VAL A 188 -3.72 2.94 -8.88
N ARG A 189 -3.77 4.27 -9.04
CA ARG A 189 -5.03 5.03 -8.99
C ARG A 189 -5.97 4.65 -10.14
N GLU A 190 -5.45 4.42 -11.33
CA GLU A 190 -6.26 3.96 -12.46
C GLU A 190 -6.86 2.57 -12.20
N LEU A 191 -6.08 1.63 -11.66
CA LEU A 191 -6.57 0.31 -11.26
C LEU A 191 -7.72 0.41 -10.25
N ASN A 192 -7.60 1.25 -9.23
CA ASN A 192 -8.68 1.48 -8.28
C ASN A 192 -9.92 2.11 -8.93
N ARG A 193 -9.73 3.19 -9.70
CA ARG A 193 -10.85 3.97 -10.27
C ARG A 193 -11.60 3.23 -11.37
N LYS A 194 -10.86 2.58 -12.31
CA LYS A 194 -11.43 1.93 -13.49
C LYS A 194 -11.83 0.49 -13.22
N GLU A 195 -10.97 -0.27 -12.54
CA GLU A 195 -11.18 -1.72 -12.30
C GLU A 195 -11.88 -2.01 -10.97
N LYS A 196 -12.07 -0.99 -10.12
CA LYS A 196 -12.67 -1.13 -8.78
C LYS A 196 -11.91 -2.10 -7.87
N VAL A 197 -10.62 -2.30 -8.12
CA VAL A 197 -9.74 -3.07 -7.25
C VAL A 197 -9.54 -2.28 -5.95
N THR A 198 -9.67 -2.96 -4.82
CA THR A 198 -9.34 -2.35 -3.52
C THR A 198 -7.84 -2.13 -3.46
N VAL A 199 -7.41 -0.96 -3.01
CA VAL A 199 -5.99 -0.62 -2.87
C VAL A 199 -5.67 -0.33 -1.41
N ILE A 200 -4.60 -0.96 -0.90
CA ILE A 200 -3.99 -0.61 0.37
C ILE A 200 -2.57 -0.13 0.07
N LEU A 201 -2.32 1.15 0.28
CA LEU A 201 -1.01 1.77 0.05
C LEU A 201 -0.34 2.02 1.40
N ILE A 202 0.78 1.34 1.63
CA ILE A 202 1.65 1.59 2.77
C ILE A 202 2.76 2.51 2.30
N THR A 203 2.92 3.64 2.97
CA THR A 203 3.94 4.64 2.61
C THR A 203 4.31 5.50 3.82
N HIS A 204 5.43 6.19 3.71
CA HIS A 204 5.83 7.26 4.60
C HIS A 204 5.83 8.63 3.89
N TYR A 205 5.35 8.70 2.63
CA TYR A 205 5.24 9.93 1.84
C TYR A 205 3.82 10.49 1.91
N MET A 206 3.69 11.69 2.46
CA MET A 206 2.38 12.31 2.71
C MET A 206 1.62 12.66 1.43
N GLU A 207 2.35 13.05 0.37
CA GLU A 207 1.78 13.41 -0.92
C GLU A 207 1.12 12.22 -1.65
N GLU A 208 1.50 10.99 -1.31
CA GLU A 208 0.96 9.78 -1.96
C GLU A 208 -0.47 9.47 -1.51
N VAL A 209 -0.83 9.92 -0.31
CA VAL A 209 -2.09 9.53 0.35
C VAL A 209 -3.19 10.59 0.27
N ILE A 210 -2.92 11.77 -0.30
CA ILE A 210 -3.90 12.87 -0.37
C ILE A 210 -5.17 12.51 -1.15
N HIS A 211 -5.14 11.47 -1.95
CA HIS A 211 -6.27 10.97 -2.74
C HIS A 211 -6.88 9.68 -2.18
N ALA A 212 -6.46 9.22 -1.00
CA ALA A 212 -7.04 8.07 -0.35
C ALA A 212 -8.45 8.37 0.18
N ASP A 213 -9.32 7.35 0.21
CA ASP A 213 -10.63 7.46 0.84
C ASP A 213 -10.51 7.48 2.37
N ARG A 214 -9.53 6.74 2.89
CA ARG A 214 -9.24 6.63 4.33
C ARG A 214 -7.74 6.47 4.56
N VAL A 215 -7.27 7.08 5.65
CA VAL A 215 -5.90 6.99 6.14
C VAL A 215 -5.91 6.41 7.54
N TYR A 216 -5.05 5.44 7.80
CA TYR A 216 -4.69 4.94 9.12
C TYR A 216 -3.26 5.38 9.44
N VAL A 217 -3.06 6.00 10.58
CA VAL A 217 -1.72 6.39 11.07
C VAL A 217 -1.29 5.40 12.13
N MET A 218 -0.13 4.79 11.90
CA MET A 218 0.45 3.81 12.83
C MET A 218 1.65 4.38 13.55
N ASP A 219 1.68 4.16 14.86
CA ASP A 219 2.84 4.38 15.70
C ASP A 219 3.01 3.23 16.70
N SER A 220 4.23 2.74 16.85
CA SER A 220 4.61 1.72 17.85
C SER A 220 3.67 0.51 17.89
N GLY A 221 3.24 0.02 16.73
CA GLY A 221 2.36 -1.15 16.59
C GLY A 221 0.86 -0.87 16.76
N ASN A 222 0.46 0.37 16.96
CA ASN A 222 -0.93 0.78 17.16
C ASN A 222 -1.43 1.68 16.03
N VAL A 223 -2.74 1.68 15.78
CA VAL A 223 -3.41 2.74 15.00
C VAL A 223 -3.72 3.89 15.95
N VAL A 224 -3.03 5.01 15.77
CA VAL A 224 -3.15 6.20 16.64
C VAL A 224 -4.09 7.27 16.09
N MET A 225 -4.31 7.28 14.76
CA MET A 225 -5.27 8.17 14.10
C MET A 225 -5.90 7.45 12.91
N GLN A 226 -7.15 7.78 12.60
CA GLN A 226 -7.83 7.35 11.38
C GLN A 226 -8.83 8.40 10.92
N GLY A 227 -8.99 8.53 9.60
CA GLY A 227 -9.93 9.50 9.02
C GLY A 227 -9.69 9.65 7.51
N ASN A 228 -10.34 10.62 6.89
CA ASN A 228 -9.98 11.01 5.54
C ASN A 228 -8.70 11.88 5.53
N PRO A 229 -8.04 12.07 4.37
CA PRO A 229 -6.79 12.83 4.32
C PRO A 229 -6.90 14.26 4.88
N LYS A 230 -8.04 14.96 4.66
CA LYS A 230 -8.23 16.33 5.18
C LYS A 230 -8.31 16.35 6.71
N GLU A 231 -9.00 15.37 7.30
CA GLU A 231 -9.10 15.23 8.76
C GLU A 231 -7.74 14.91 9.40
N ILE A 232 -6.96 14.04 8.76
CA ILE A 232 -5.64 13.63 9.25
C ILE A 232 -4.65 14.79 9.15
N PHE A 233 -4.50 15.38 7.96
CA PHE A 233 -3.49 16.42 7.74
C PHE A 233 -3.85 17.80 8.30
N SER A 234 -5.09 18.03 8.73
CA SER A 234 -5.45 19.22 9.51
C SER A 234 -4.86 19.19 10.93
N GLN A 235 -4.45 18.03 11.44
CA GLN A 235 -3.88 17.85 12.77
C GLN A 235 -2.34 17.89 12.75
N VAL A 236 -1.78 18.99 12.24
CA VAL A 236 -0.34 19.16 11.99
C VAL A 236 0.51 18.88 13.23
N ASP A 237 0.15 19.48 14.37
CA ASP A 237 0.92 19.34 15.61
C ASP A 237 0.87 17.90 16.15
N THR A 238 -0.27 17.21 16.00
CA THR A 238 -0.43 15.81 16.41
C THR A 238 0.44 14.88 15.55
N LEU A 239 0.43 15.07 14.22
CA LEU A 239 1.28 14.29 13.31
C LEU A 239 2.76 14.49 13.59
N LYS A 240 3.19 15.75 13.84
CA LYS A 240 4.57 16.08 14.23
C LYS A 240 4.97 15.41 15.55
N ALA A 241 4.06 15.29 16.52
CA ALA A 241 4.31 14.58 17.77
C ALA A 241 4.57 13.08 17.56
N TYR A 242 3.98 12.47 16.51
CA TYR A 242 4.26 11.09 16.07
C TYR A 242 5.46 10.98 15.11
N GLY A 243 6.24 12.05 14.92
CA GLY A 243 7.40 12.06 14.02
C GLY A 243 7.04 11.97 12.54
N LEU A 244 5.81 12.35 12.18
CA LEU A 244 5.31 12.43 10.81
C LEU A 244 5.23 13.88 10.35
N ASP A 245 5.43 14.08 9.07
CA ASP A 245 5.25 15.39 8.44
C ASP A 245 3.84 15.50 7.82
N VAL A 246 3.55 16.60 7.18
CA VAL A 246 2.35 16.85 6.39
C VAL A 246 2.74 17.29 4.97
N PRO A 247 1.85 17.24 3.98
CA PRO A 247 2.14 17.78 2.66
C PRO A 247 2.65 19.23 2.76
N GLN A 248 3.64 19.61 1.94
CA GLN A 248 4.27 20.93 2.01
C GLN A 248 3.25 22.07 1.92
N VAL A 249 2.25 21.90 1.04
CA VAL A 249 1.18 22.91 0.90
C VAL A 249 0.31 23.02 2.14
N THR A 250 0.06 21.90 2.83
CA THR A 250 -0.68 21.87 4.10
C THR A 250 0.11 22.58 5.20
N LEU A 251 1.42 22.35 5.27
CA LEU A 251 2.29 23.05 6.20
C LEU A 251 2.30 24.57 5.95
N LEU A 252 2.39 24.97 4.68
CA LEU A 252 2.33 26.38 4.29
C LEU A 252 0.99 27.02 4.70
N ALA A 253 -0.14 26.36 4.41
CA ALA A 253 -1.47 26.84 4.81
C ALA A 253 -1.58 27.00 6.33
N TYR A 254 -1.05 26.06 7.10
CA TYR A 254 -1.02 26.08 8.55
C TYR A 254 -0.18 27.28 9.09
N GLU A 255 1.00 27.54 8.53
CA GLU A 255 1.83 28.67 8.94
C GLU A 255 1.24 30.03 8.55
N LEU A 256 0.62 30.15 7.38
CA LEU A 256 -0.14 31.32 6.96
C LEU A 256 -1.30 31.62 7.94
N LYS A 257 -2.05 30.59 8.32
CA LYS A 257 -3.14 30.73 9.31
C LYS A 257 -2.61 31.20 10.67
N LYS A 258 -1.49 30.65 11.15
CA LYS A 258 -0.82 31.12 12.38
C LYS A 258 -0.37 32.58 12.30
N SER A 259 -0.04 33.03 11.11
CA SER A 259 0.35 34.43 10.84
C SER A 259 -0.83 35.38 10.65
N GLY A 260 -2.06 34.91 10.82
CA GLY A 260 -3.29 35.73 10.75
C GLY A 260 -3.93 35.82 9.35
N VAL A 261 -3.45 35.05 8.37
CA VAL A 261 -4.08 34.95 7.06
C VAL A 261 -5.29 34.02 7.16
N ASP A 262 -6.43 34.42 6.61
CA ASP A 262 -7.64 33.58 6.60
C ASP A 262 -7.52 32.48 5.55
N VAL A 263 -7.12 31.29 6.00
CA VAL A 263 -6.94 30.08 5.18
C VAL A 263 -7.70 28.93 5.85
N PRO A 264 -8.56 28.20 5.11
CA PRO A 264 -9.27 27.04 5.67
C PRO A 264 -8.33 25.90 6.07
N ASP A 265 -8.79 25.08 7.02
CA ASP A 265 -8.09 23.84 7.38
C ASP A 265 -8.23 22.76 6.29
N GLY A 266 -7.31 21.80 6.25
CA GLY A 266 -7.41 20.64 5.37
C GLY A 266 -7.06 20.93 3.91
N ILE A 267 -6.26 21.96 3.65
CA ILE A 267 -5.65 22.20 2.33
C ILE A 267 -4.67 21.06 2.04
N LEU A 268 -4.85 20.38 0.90
CA LEU A 268 -4.03 19.24 0.47
C LEU A 268 -3.29 19.49 -0.84
N THR A 269 -3.76 20.44 -1.66
CA THR A 269 -3.16 20.72 -2.98
C THR A 269 -2.85 22.21 -3.14
N THR A 270 -1.91 22.50 -4.04
CA THR A 270 -1.53 23.88 -4.36
C THR A 270 -2.72 24.66 -4.94
N GLU A 271 -3.55 23.99 -5.74
CA GLU A 271 -4.74 24.57 -6.36
C GLU A 271 -5.77 24.98 -5.29
N GLU A 272 -5.95 24.15 -4.26
CA GLU A 272 -6.83 24.48 -3.12
C GLU A 272 -6.31 25.73 -2.38
N LEU A 273 -5.00 25.81 -2.11
CA LEU A 273 -4.42 26.95 -1.42
C LEU A 273 -4.52 28.24 -2.23
N VAL A 274 -4.19 28.19 -3.53
CA VAL A 274 -4.32 29.36 -4.43
C VAL A 274 -5.76 29.82 -4.49
N SER A 275 -6.72 28.90 -4.63
CA SER A 275 -8.14 29.26 -4.65
C SER A 275 -8.60 29.94 -3.35
N ALA A 276 -8.16 29.45 -2.19
CA ALA A 276 -8.46 30.05 -0.89
C ALA A 276 -7.89 31.48 -0.76
N LEU A 277 -6.63 31.67 -1.14
CA LEU A 277 -6.00 32.98 -1.06
C LEU A 277 -6.58 34.02 -2.04
N CYS A 278 -7.00 33.59 -3.24
CA CYS A 278 -7.64 34.47 -4.21
C CYS A 278 -9.08 34.85 -3.83
N GLN A 279 -9.77 34.07 -3.01
CA GLN A 279 -11.12 34.38 -2.52
C GLN A 279 -11.11 35.26 -1.28
N SER A 280 -9.99 35.34 -0.57
CA SER A 280 -9.80 36.16 0.64
C SER A 280 -9.42 37.61 0.33
N ASN A 281 -9.28 37.99 -0.94
CA ASN A 281 -9.07 39.35 -1.44
C ASN A 281 -10.35 39.84 -2.15
#